data_a6d9d259cd7d4366b201e71db1096d9c
#
_entry.id   a6d9d259cd7d4366b201e71db1096d9c
#
_cell.length_a   1.000
_cell.length_b   1.000
_cell.length_c   1.000
_cell.angle_alpha   90.00
_cell.angle_beta   90.00
_cell.angle_gamma   90.00
#
_symmetry.space_group_name_H-M   'P 1'
#
loop_
_entity.id
_entity.type
_entity.pdbx_description
1 polymer ?
#
loop_
_entity_poly.entity_id
_entity_poly.type
_entity_poly.pdbx_seq_one_letter_code
_entity_poly.pdbx_strand_id
1 'polypeptide(L)'
;MTGTPLADQTVRFAIEGYGWLPNLRRRTGGDVVRTRLLGGPAVGMCGPAAARFFYDEEHIRRHGALPEPIQGTLFGKGAVHGLDGVAHQRRKELFTGLMTPEGVERFGALVADAWDAAVPGWRERGEVTLFDEAAVVICVAVGRWAGVPVADAEVGPVTADLVAE
;
A
#
# COMPACT_ATOMS: atom_id res chain seq x y z
N MET A 1 9.46 -21.31 32.88
CA MET A 1 10.31 -21.67 31.75
C MET A 1 10.91 -20.38 31.16
N THR A 2 12.11 -20.03 31.62
CA THR A 2 12.87 -18.86 31.16
C THR A 2 13.55 -19.22 29.85
N GLY A 3 12.82 -19.00 28.74
CA GLY A 3 13.40 -19.14 27.41
C GLY A 3 14.50 -18.09 27.21
N THR A 4 15.60 -18.47 26.56
CA THR A 4 16.68 -17.56 26.14
C THR A 4 16.07 -16.34 25.46
N PRO A 5 16.44 -15.10 25.86
CA PRO A 5 15.90 -13.91 25.23
C PRO A 5 16.21 -13.93 23.73
N LEU A 6 15.17 -13.84 22.92
CA LEU A 6 15.31 -13.79 21.44
C LEU A 6 16.12 -12.56 21.07
N ALA A 7 17.13 -12.74 20.23
CA ALA A 7 17.94 -11.63 19.70
C ALA A 7 17.07 -10.65 18.91
N ASP A 8 17.32 -9.35 19.10
CA ASP A 8 16.65 -8.31 18.32
C ASP A 8 17.12 -8.35 16.85
N GLN A 9 16.19 -8.35 15.93
CA GLN A 9 16.41 -8.50 14.49
C GLN A 9 16.31 -7.18 13.72
N THR A 10 16.19 -6.05 14.39
CA THR A 10 15.96 -4.73 13.76
C THR A 10 17.00 -4.39 12.69
N VAL A 11 18.29 -4.54 13.01
CA VAL A 11 19.37 -4.26 12.06
C VAL A 11 19.29 -5.19 10.85
N ARG A 12 19.00 -6.46 11.11
CA ARG A 12 18.89 -7.45 10.05
C ARG A 12 17.67 -7.21 9.16
N PHE A 13 16.53 -6.82 9.76
CA PHE A 13 15.35 -6.40 9.05
C PHE A 13 15.64 -5.20 8.14
N ALA A 14 16.36 -4.18 8.64
CA ALA A 14 16.74 -3.02 7.85
C ALA A 14 17.67 -3.36 6.66
N ILE A 15 18.59 -4.33 6.83
CA ILE A 15 19.52 -4.76 5.77
C ILE A 15 18.84 -5.69 4.75
N GLU A 16 18.10 -6.69 5.22
CA GLU A 16 17.49 -7.71 4.36
C GLU A 16 16.16 -7.26 3.73
N GLY A 17 15.52 -6.19 4.24
CA GLY A 17 14.26 -5.66 3.74
C GLY A 17 13.17 -6.73 3.62
N TYR A 18 12.53 -6.82 2.46
CA TYR A 18 11.48 -7.83 2.17
C TYR A 18 11.98 -9.29 2.25
N GLY A 19 13.28 -9.52 2.12
CA GLY A 19 13.88 -10.85 2.26
C GLY A 19 13.98 -11.36 3.70
N TRP A 20 13.90 -10.46 4.68
CA TRP A 20 14.14 -10.79 6.09
C TRP A 20 13.20 -11.89 6.62
N LEU A 21 11.89 -11.72 6.49
CA LEU A 21 10.92 -12.68 7.03
C LEU A 21 10.99 -14.05 6.32
N PRO A 22 11.06 -14.14 4.99
CA PRO A 22 11.32 -15.40 4.29
C PRO A 22 12.62 -16.08 4.74
N ASN A 23 13.71 -15.32 4.94
CA ASN A 23 14.97 -15.84 5.42
C ASN A 23 14.89 -16.35 6.86
N LEU A 24 14.19 -15.61 7.73
CA LEU A 24 13.98 -16.03 9.11
C LEU A 24 13.16 -17.33 9.19
N ARG A 25 12.10 -17.43 8.40
CA ARG A 25 11.27 -18.66 8.29
C ARG A 25 12.09 -19.87 7.84
N ARG A 26 12.92 -19.72 6.79
CA ARG A 26 13.78 -20.83 6.33
C ARG A 26 14.74 -21.33 7.42
N ARG A 27 15.21 -20.44 8.29
CA ARG A 27 16.11 -20.79 9.41
C ARG A 27 15.39 -21.43 10.58
N THR A 28 14.16 -21.04 10.84
CA THR A 28 13.38 -21.48 12.02
C THR A 28 12.40 -22.61 11.72
N GLY A 29 12.06 -22.84 10.46
CA GLY A 29 11.23 -23.96 10.02
C GLY A 29 9.73 -23.82 10.31
N GLY A 30 9.18 -22.61 10.40
CA GLY A 30 7.76 -22.42 10.70
C GLY A 30 7.08 -21.24 10.02
N ASP A 31 5.76 -21.28 9.92
CA ASP A 31 4.94 -20.19 9.39
C ASP A 31 4.69 -19.07 10.40
N VAL A 32 4.92 -19.34 11.68
CA VAL A 32 4.83 -18.40 12.79
C VAL A 32 6.17 -18.34 13.50
N VAL A 33 6.82 -17.19 13.49
CA VAL A 33 8.16 -17.00 14.06
C VAL A 33 8.12 -15.91 15.13
N ARG A 34 8.47 -16.27 16.35
CA ARG A 34 8.66 -15.28 17.43
C ARG A 34 10.04 -14.65 17.32
N THR A 35 10.10 -13.34 17.47
CA THR A 35 11.33 -12.56 17.36
C THR A 35 11.24 -11.27 18.19
N ARG A 36 12.21 -10.38 18.03
CA ARG A 36 12.18 -9.01 18.57
C ARG A 36 12.50 -8.03 17.43
N LEU A 37 11.77 -6.92 17.41
CA LEU A 37 12.03 -5.77 16.53
C LEU A 37 11.89 -4.48 17.35
N LEU A 38 12.75 -3.51 17.08
CA LEU A 38 12.75 -2.20 17.75
C LEU A 38 12.73 -2.33 19.29
N GLY A 39 13.45 -3.33 19.83
CA GLY A 39 13.51 -3.60 21.26
C GLY A 39 12.26 -4.31 21.84
N GLY A 40 11.17 -4.45 21.07
CA GLY A 40 9.92 -5.09 21.48
C GLY A 40 9.78 -6.54 20.99
N PRO A 41 8.90 -7.34 21.63
CA PRO A 41 8.53 -8.64 21.10
C PRO A 41 7.76 -8.48 19.79
N ALA A 42 8.06 -9.34 18.82
CA ALA A 42 7.41 -9.35 17.52
C ALA A 42 7.10 -10.78 17.07
N VAL A 43 6.09 -10.95 16.24
CA VAL A 43 5.71 -12.22 15.63
C VAL A 43 5.62 -12.05 14.12
N GLY A 44 6.47 -12.76 13.40
CA GLY A 44 6.35 -12.89 11.95
C GLY A 44 5.40 -14.03 11.61
N MET A 45 4.45 -13.77 10.74
CA MET A 45 3.44 -14.75 10.32
C MET A 45 3.36 -14.84 8.80
N CYS A 46 3.04 -16.03 8.27
CA CYS A 46 2.96 -16.27 6.84
C CYS A 46 1.87 -17.30 6.50
N GLY A 47 1.31 -17.17 5.30
CA GLY A 47 0.32 -18.09 4.78
C GLY A 47 -1.14 -17.67 5.01
N PRO A 48 -2.11 -18.37 4.35
CA PRO A 48 -3.51 -17.96 4.35
C PRO A 48 -4.18 -17.95 5.73
N ALA A 49 -3.80 -18.91 6.61
CA ALA A 49 -4.33 -18.96 7.98
C ALA A 49 -3.85 -17.77 8.82
N ALA A 50 -2.56 -17.43 8.70
CA ALA A 50 -1.98 -16.28 9.37
C ALA A 50 -2.57 -14.96 8.85
N ALA A 51 -2.83 -14.85 7.55
CA ALA A 51 -3.50 -13.69 6.97
C ALA A 51 -4.92 -13.53 7.52
N ARG A 52 -5.71 -14.61 7.60
CA ARG A 52 -7.04 -14.56 8.21
C ARG A 52 -6.99 -14.06 9.66
N PHE A 53 -6.06 -14.60 10.46
CA PHE A 53 -5.87 -14.15 11.85
C PHE A 53 -5.46 -12.68 11.93
N PHE A 54 -4.57 -12.22 11.05
CA PHE A 54 -4.08 -10.84 11.03
C PHE A 54 -5.16 -9.83 10.66
N TYR A 55 -6.11 -10.22 9.81
CA TYR A 55 -7.24 -9.35 9.42
C TYR A 55 -8.45 -9.48 10.35
N ASP A 56 -8.38 -10.31 11.37
CA ASP A 56 -9.42 -10.44 12.39
C ASP A 56 -9.24 -9.35 13.45
N GLU A 57 -10.17 -8.39 13.48
CA GLU A 57 -10.13 -7.24 14.38
C GLU A 57 -10.35 -7.61 15.86
N GLU A 58 -10.85 -8.80 16.16
CA GLU A 58 -10.92 -9.30 17.54
C GLU A 58 -9.53 -9.64 18.11
N HIS A 59 -8.59 -10.00 17.24
CA HIS A 59 -7.25 -10.45 17.62
C HIS A 59 -6.16 -9.40 17.43
N ILE A 60 -6.35 -8.45 16.50
CA ILE A 60 -5.31 -7.51 16.08
C ILE A 60 -5.73 -6.08 16.36
N ARG A 61 -4.81 -5.32 16.95
CA ARG A 61 -4.93 -3.87 17.13
C ARG A 61 -3.88 -3.16 16.29
N ARG A 62 -4.29 -2.09 15.62
CA ARG A 62 -3.42 -1.23 14.79
C ARG A 62 -2.91 -0.05 15.58
N HIS A 63 -3.74 0.47 16.49
CA HIS A 63 -3.37 1.62 17.31
C HIS A 63 -2.12 1.33 18.15
N GLY A 64 -1.11 2.21 18.01
CA GLY A 64 0.17 2.04 18.72
C GLY A 64 1.08 0.93 18.19
N ALA A 65 0.74 0.27 17.09
CA ALA A 65 1.57 -0.78 16.49
C ALA A 65 2.87 -0.24 15.89
N LEU A 66 2.84 0.98 15.36
CA LEU A 66 4.02 1.67 14.84
C LEU A 66 4.46 2.78 15.80
N PRO A 67 5.79 2.93 16.04
CA PRO A 67 6.31 4.09 16.76
C PRO A 67 5.89 5.41 16.12
N GLU A 68 5.54 6.40 16.94
CA GLU A 68 4.99 7.67 16.45
C GLU A 68 5.86 8.38 15.39
N PRO A 69 7.20 8.41 15.48
CA PRO A 69 8.03 9.00 14.44
C PRO A 69 7.87 8.32 13.08
N ILE A 70 7.73 6.98 13.05
CA ILE A 70 7.53 6.21 11.81
C ILE A 70 6.14 6.46 11.26
N GLN A 71 5.13 6.45 12.13
CA GLN A 71 3.74 6.72 11.72
C GLN A 71 3.59 8.13 11.15
N GLY A 72 4.21 9.14 11.78
CA GLY A 72 4.12 10.52 11.36
C GLY A 72 4.78 10.81 10.01
N THR A 73 5.89 10.13 9.71
CA THR A 73 6.62 10.29 8.44
C THR A 73 6.00 9.55 7.26
N LEU A 74 5.52 8.31 7.48
CA LEU A 74 5.04 7.46 6.38
C LEU A 74 3.54 7.63 6.08
N PHE A 75 2.72 7.87 7.11
CA PHE A 75 1.26 7.78 6.95
C PHE A 75 0.49 9.01 7.45
N GLY A 76 1.13 9.85 8.23
CA GLY A 76 0.45 10.97 8.90
C GLY A 76 -0.43 10.54 10.08
N LYS A 77 -0.81 11.53 10.92
CA LYS A 77 -1.69 11.29 12.07
C LYS A 77 -3.11 11.02 11.61
N GLY A 78 -3.76 9.99 12.16
CA GLY A 78 -5.14 9.63 11.85
C GLY A 78 -5.32 8.86 10.54
N ALA A 79 -4.24 8.40 9.94
CA ALA A 79 -4.30 7.51 8.78
C ALA A 79 -4.96 6.16 9.16
N VAL A 80 -5.59 5.51 8.20
CA VAL A 80 -6.33 4.24 8.38
C VAL A 80 -5.49 3.14 9.05
N HIS A 81 -4.19 3.14 8.81
CA HIS A 81 -3.24 2.16 9.36
C HIS A 81 -3.07 2.23 10.89
N GLY A 82 -3.40 3.35 11.51
CA GLY A 82 -3.32 3.56 12.96
C GLY A 82 -4.68 3.56 13.66
N LEU A 83 -5.77 3.25 12.97
CA LEU A 83 -7.12 3.24 13.51
C LEU A 83 -7.62 1.82 13.77
N ASP A 84 -8.49 1.67 14.77
CA ASP A 84 -9.18 0.43 15.11
C ASP A 84 -10.72 0.63 15.12
N GLY A 85 -11.46 -0.48 15.07
CA GLY A 85 -12.91 -0.54 15.22
C GLY A 85 -13.67 0.39 14.24
N VAL A 86 -14.71 1.07 14.74
CA VAL A 86 -15.61 1.91 13.91
C VAL A 86 -14.86 3.03 13.18
N ALA A 87 -13.81 3.61 13.78
CA ALA A 87 -13.03 4.65 13.14
C ALA A 87 -12.25 4.12 11.93
N HIS A 88 -11.67 2.91 12.05
CA HIS A 88 -11.02 2.20 10.95
C HIS A 88 -12.02 1.86 9.85
N GLN A 89 -13.16 1.27 10.20
CA GLN A 89 -14.21 0.87 9.24
C GLN A 89 -14.69 2.07 8.42
N ARG A 90 -15.08 3.17 9.07
CA ARG A 90 -15.53 4.39 8.38
C ARG A 90 -14.47 4.96 7.44
N ARG A 91 -13.20 4.98 7.86
CA ARG A 91 -12.11 5.47 7.01
C ARG A 91 -11.86 4.53 5.83
N LYS A 92 -11.95 3.22 6.04
CA LYS A 92 -11.81 2.20 5.00
C LYS A 92 -12.95 2.27 3.99
N GLU A 93 -14.19 2.53 4.42
CA GLU A 93 -15.37 2.65 3.56
C GLU A 93 -15.22 3.74 2.49
N LEU A 94 -14.47 4.81 2.76
CA LEU A 94 -14.17 5.84 1.76
C LEU A 94 -13.43 5.27 0.54
N PHE A 95 -12.56 4.28 0.75
CA PHE A 95 -11.82 3.62 -0.31
C PHE A 95 -12.61 2.46 -0.92
N THR A 96 -13.17 1.59 -0.07
CA THR A 96 -13.88 0.41 -0.54
C THR A 96 -15.21 0.76 -1.23
N GLY A 97 -15.81 1.91 -0.91
CA GLY A 97 -17.00 2.41 -1.59
C GLY A 97 -16.79 2.75 -3.07
N LEU A 98 -15.55 3.03 -3.47
CA LEU A 98 -15.17 3.22 -4.88
C LEU A 98 -14.88 1.90 -5.60
N MET A 99 -14.51 0.84 -4.86
CA MET A 99 -14.07 -0.45 -5.38
C MET A 99 -15.22 -1.46 -5.53
N THR A 100 -16.42 -0.97 -5.83
CA THR A 100 -17.54 -1.84 -6.22
C THR A 100 -17.33 -2.38 -7.66
N PRO A 101 -17.97 -3.49 -8.06
CA PRO A 101 -17.90 -3.97 -9.43
C PRO A 101 -18.21 -2.87 -10.45
N GLU A 102 -19.27 -2.09 -10.25
CA GLU A 102 -19.68 -0.98 -11.11
C GLU A 102 -18.66 0.18 -11.06
N GLY A 103 -18.05 0.44 -9.90
CA GLY A 103 -17.00 1.43 -9.73
C GLY A 103 -15.75 1.07 -10.52
N VAL A 104 -15.36 -0.21 -10.50
CA VAL A 104 -14.21 -0.73 -11.25
C VAL A 104 -14.50 -0.73 -12.75
N GLU A 105 -15.70 -1.12 -13.16
CA GLU A 105 -16.11 -1.07 -14.58
C GLU A 105 -16.07 0.38 -15.12
N ARG A 106 -16.63 1.33 -14.36
CA ARG A 106 -16.55 2.76 -14.69
C ARG A 106 -15.10 3.24 -14.79
N PHE A 107 -14.23 2.80 -13.88
CA PHE A 107 -12.80 3.14 -13.96
C PHE A 107 -12.17 2.60 -15.25
N GLY A 108 -12.45 1.35 -15.62
CA GLY A 108 -11.98 0.75 -16.86
C GLY A 108 -12.42 1.55 -18.11
N ALA A 109 -13.67 2.01 -18.16
CA ALA A 109 -14.17 2.85 -19.23
C ALA A 109 -13.42 4.20 -19.31
N LEU A 110 -13.20 4.85 -18.14
CA LEU A 110 -12.45 6.12 -18.09
C LEU A 110 -10.98 5.96 -18.51
N VAL A 111 -10.36 4.82 -18.22
CA VAL A 111 -9.00 4.50 -18.71
C VAL A 111 -9.01 4.33 -20.22
N ALA A 112 -9.98 3.61 -20.79
CA ALA A 112 -10.10 3.42 -22.22
C ALA A 112 -10.30 4.76 -22.94
N ASP A 113 -11.20 5.61 -22.46
CA ASP A 113 -11.46 6.94 -23.04
C ASP A 113 -10.21 7.83 -22.98
N ALA A 114 -9.49 7.83 -21.86
CA ALA A 114 -8.26 8.62 -21.72
C ALA A 114 -7.14 8.09 -22.61
N TRP A 115 -7.07 6.77 -22.81
CA TRP A 115 -6.12 6.13 -23.71
C TRP A 115 -6.38 6.53 -25.17
N ASP A 116 -7.62 6.40 -25.62
CA ASP A 116 -8.02 6.77 -26.97
C ASP A 116 -7.78 8.24 -27.26
N ALA A 117 -7.99 9.12 -26.28
CA ALA A 117 -7.69 10.54 -26.38
C ALA A 117 -6.18 10.84 -26.50
N ALA A 118 -5.31 10.02 -25.93
CA ALA A 118 -3.86 10.22 -25.97
C ALA A 118 -3.20 9.73 -27.27
N VAL A 119 -3.77 8.69 -27.94
CA VAL A 119 -3.21 8.05 -29.13
C VAL A 119 -2.87 9.02 -30.29
N PRO A 120 -3.69 10.03 -30.62
CA PRO A 120 -3.34 10.99 -31.69
C PRO A 120 -2.01 11.71 -31.42
N GLY A 121 -1.80 12.19 -30.17
CA GLY A 121 -0.55 12.86 -29.78
C GLY A 121 0.67 11.93 -29.84
N TRP A 122 0.48 10.64 -29.57
CA TRP A 122 1.57 9.66 -29.69
C TRP A 122 1.98 9.46 -31.15
N ARG A 123 1.01 9.42 -32.07
CA ARG A 123 1.28 9.30 -33.49
C ARG A 123 2.04 10.49 -34.04
N GLU A 124 1.75 11.70 -33.55
CA GLU A 124 2.47 12.92 -33.96
C GLU A 124 3.92 12.93 -33.45
N ARG A 125 4.18 12.38 -32.27
CA ARG A 125 5.54 12.29 -31.69
C ARG A 125 6.36 11.15 -32.27
N GLY A 126 5.74 10.14 -32.88
CA GLY A 126 6.37 9.00 -33.52
C GLY A 126 6.89 7.95 -32.55
N GLU A 127 7.64 8.33 -31.52
CA GLU A 127 8.16 7.45 -30.46
C GLU A 127 7.74 7.98 -29.08
N VAL A 128 7.31 7.08 -28.19
CA VAL A 128 6.88 7.38 -26.82
C VAL A 128 7.33 6.31 -25.84
N THR A 129 7.56 6.68 -24.58
CA THR A 129 7.80 5.73 -23.51
C THR A 129 6.47 5.27 -22.94
N LEU A 130 6.11 4.00 -23.15
CA LEU A 130 4.80 3.47 -22.74
C LEU A 130 4.50 3.69 -21.25
N PHE A 131 5.51 3.57 -20.39
CA PHE A 131 5.34 3.78 -18.95
C PHE A 131 4.89 5.21 -18.62
N ASP A 132 5.54 6.20 -19.22
CA ASP A 132 5.24 7.62 -18.98
C ASP A 132 3.84 7.99 -19.50
N GLU A 133 3.49 7.50 -20.67
CA GLU A 133 2.17 7.71 -21.26
C GLU A 133 1.05 7.03 -20.44
N ALA A 134 1.28 5.80 -20.03
CA ALA A 134 0.34 5.08 -19.17
C ALA A 134 0.13 5.78 -17.82
N ALA A 135 1.19 6.33 -17.23
CA ALA A 135 1.10 7.10 -15.98
C ALA A 135 0.19 8.32 -16.16
N VAL A 136 0.34 9.07 -17.25
CA VAL A 136 -0.52 10.22 -17.59
C VAL A 136 -1.98 9.78 -17.76
N VAL A 137 -2.23 8.76 -18.57
CA VAL A 137 -3.58 8.22 -18.82
C VAL A 137 -4.26 7.80 -17.52
N ILE A 138 -3.54 7.06 -16.66
CA ILE A 138 -4.08 6.58 -15.39
C ILE A 138 -4.33 7.76 -14.45
N CYS A 139 -3.45 8.75 -14.36
CA CYS A 139 -3.63 9.95 -13.57
C CYS A 139 -4.94 10.67 -13.92
N VAL A 140 -5.20 10.90 -15.19
CA VAL A 140 -6.44 11.51 -15.69
C VAL A 140 -7.67 10.66 -15.33
N ALA A 141 -7.59 9.35 -15.57
CA ALA A 141 -8.70 8.43 -15.32
C ALA A 141 -9.03 8.32 -13.83
N VAL A 142 -8.01 8.20 -12.97
CA VAL A 142 -8.17 8.15 -11.51
C VAL A 142 -8.79 9.44 -10.98
N GLY A 143 -8.29 10.60 -11.43
CA GLY A 143 -8.85 11.90 -11.05
C GLY A 143 -10.36 12.00 -11.34
N ARG A 144 -10.75 11.63 -12.54
CA ARG A 144 -12.17 11.61 -12.95
C ARG A 144 -13.00 10.59 -12.17
N TRP A 145 -12.43 9.40 -11.93
CA TRP A 145 -13.10 8.34 -11.19
C TRP A 145 -13.32 8.70 -9.72
N ALA A 146 -12.31 9.30 -9.08
CA ALA A 146 -12.37 9.73 -7.68
C ALA A 146 -13.18 11.02 -7.48
N GLY A 147 -13.63 11.70 -8.56
CA GLY A 147 -14.31 12.99 -8.47
C GLY A 147 -13.40 14.17 -8.16
N VAL A 148 -12.09 14.03 -8.42
CA VAL A 148 -11.07 15.05 -8.25
C VAL A 148 -10.40 15.29 -9.62
N PRO A 149 -11.09 15.94 -10.56
CA PRO A 149 -10.53 16.16 -11.91
C PRO A 149 -9.29 17.04 -11.82
N VAL A 150 -8.22 16.60 -12.47
CA VAL A 150 -6.96 17.34 -12.60
C VAL A 150 -7.07 18.22 -13.85
N ALA A 151 -6.75 19.50 -13.74
CA ALA A 151 -6.73 20.40 -14.89
C ALA A 151 -5.59 20.01 -15.85
N ASP A 152 -5.79 20.20 -17.16
CA ASP A 152 -4.82 19.76 -18.17
C ASP A 152 -3.40 20.27 -17.90
N ALA A 153 -3.26 21.51 -17.46
CA ALA A 153 -1.96 22.10 -17.11
C ALA A 153 -1.27 21.46 -15.89
N GLU A 154 -2.04 20.78 -15.04
CA GLU A 154 -1.56 20.15 -13.81
C GLU A 154 -1.31 18.65 -13.95
N VAL A 155 -1.78 18.02 -15.02
CA VAL A 155 -1.64 16.58 -15.24
C VAL A 155 -0.18 16.14 -15.20
N GLY A 156 0.71 16.84 -15.88
CA GLY A 156 2.14 16.50 -15.88
C GLY A 156 2.78 16.55 -14.48
N PRO A 157 2.70 17.69 -13.76
CA PRO A 157 3.18 17.80 -12.39
C PRO A 157 2.60 16.76 -11.44
N VAL A 158 1.27 16.56 -11.44
CA VAL A 158 0.59 15.57 -10.57
C VAL A 158 1.03 14.15 -10.91
N THR A 159 1.17 13.83 -12.20
CA THR A 159 1.66 12.50 -12.62
C THR A 159 3.09 12.27 -12.13
N ALA A 160 3.96 13.27 -12.26
CA ALA A 160 5.35 13.17 -11.78
C ALA A 160 5.42 12.92 -10.27
N ASP A 161 4.61 13.62 -9.47
CA ASP A 161 4.53 13.42 -8.02
C ASP A 161 4.04 12.01 -7.66
N LEU A 162 3.02 11.48 -8.39
CA LEU A 162 2.47 10.13 -8.16
C LEU A 162 3.43 9.00 -8.53
N VAL A 163 4.38 9.24 -9.43
CA VAL A 163 5.36 8.23 -9.90
C VAL A 163 6.66 8.31 -9.08
N ALA A 164 6.95 9.44 -8.43
CA ALA A 164 8.17 9.65 -7.67
C ALA A 164 8.19 8.96 -6.29
N GLU A 165 7.05 8.47 -5.77
CA GLU A 165 6.93 7.76 -4.50
C GLU A 165 7.17 6.24 -4.66
#